data_6e437dc111e04cdfbc2529c3fb5ebbe7
#
_entry.id   6e437dc111e04cdfbc2529c3fb5ebbe7
#
_cell.length_a   1.000
_cell.length_b   1.000
_cell.length_c   1.000
_cell.angle_alpha   90.00
_cell.angle_beta   90.00
_cell.angle_gamma   90.00
#
_symmetry.space_group_name_H-M   'P 1'
#
loop_
_entity.id
_entity.type
_entity.pdbx_description
1 polymer ?
#
loop_
_entity_poly.entity_id
_entity_poly.type
_entity_poly.pdbx_seq_one_letter_code
_entity_poly.pdbx_strand_id
1 'polypeptide(L)'
;QLDFGGVPVRGTADRIERWSDGRLVVVDLKTGSVDEASTRCKSDWAELQKPSKSKGFQLMTYAWMLGQRYPDAREFQVGIAPMRRPHDPVLWFSIAKRSLLTRADLNAFEAEVLRPLANSIAEFFQGNSTLSSASAQE
;
A
#
# COMPACT_ATOMS: atom_id res chain seq x y z
N GLN A 1 12.73 3.11 -3.17
CA GLN A 1 12.05 4.39 -3.37
C GLN A 1 11.59 4.52 -4.82
N LEU A 2 10.35 4.91 -5.01
CA LEU A 2 9.76 5.16 -6.32
C LEU A 2 9.16 6.55 -6.35
N ASP A 3 9.12 7.13 -7.55
CA ASP A 3 8.50 8.43 -7.78
C ASP A 3 7.14 8.23 -8.45
N PHE A 4 6.11 8.83 -7.88
CA PHE A 4 4.76 8.72 -8.42
C PHE A 4 4.14 10.11 -8.49
N GLY A 5 3.94 10.60 -9.72
CA GLY A 5 3.35 11.94 -9.93
C GLY A 5 4.13 13.05 -9.24
N GLY A 6 5.46 12.94 -9.15
CA GLY A 6 6.32 13.88 -8.44
C GLY A 6 6.39 13.67 -6.93
N VAL A 7 5.69 12.65 -6.40
CA VAL A 7 5.70 12.32 -4.98
C VAL A 7 6.57 11.07 -4.79
N PRO A 8 7.64 11.13 -3.97
CA PRO A 8 8.43 9.94 -3.70
C PRO A 8 7.64 8.95 -2.84
N VAL A 9 7.66 7.68 -3.25
CA VAL A 9 7.05 6.60 -2.51
C VAL A 9 8.15 5.69 -1.96
N ARG A 10 8.14 5.48 -0.67
CA ARG A 10 9.16 4.71 0.02
C ARG A 10 8.50 3.72 0.96
N GLY A 11 9.05 2.51 1.00
CA GLY A 11 8.56 1.49 1.92
C GLY A 11 9.60 0.40 2.08
N THR A 12 9.58 -0.24 3.24
CA THR A 12 10.43 -1.39 3.53
C THR A 12 9.55 -2.52 4.04
N ALA A 13 9.63 -3.66 3.38
CA ALA A 13 8.95 -4.86 3.83
C ALA A 13 9.96 -5.76 4.56
N ASP A 14 9.49 -6.43 5.61
CA ASP A 14 10.36 -7.30 6.40
C ASP A 14 10.74 -8.57 5.66
N ARG A 15 9.87 -9.07 4.81
CA ARG A 15 10.10 -10.32 4.10
C ARG A 15 9.42 -10.31 2.75
N ILE A 16 10.20 -10.58 1.69
CA ILE A 16 9.71 -10.69 0.32
C ILE A 16 10.15 -12.07 -0.19
N GLU A 17 9.20 -12.84 -0.73
CA GLU A 17 9.44 -14.17 -1.26
C GLU A 17 8.82 -14.33 -2.63
N ARG A 18 9.47 -15.13 -3.47
CA ARG A 18 8.85 -15.63 -4.70
C ARG A 18 8.52 -17.10 -4.47
N TRP A 19 7.24 -17.43 -4.54
CA TRP A 19 6.78 -18.80 -4.36
C TRP A 19 6.96 -19.58 -5.65
N SER A 20 6.91 -20.93 -5.54
CA SER A 20 7.16 -21.84 -6.67
C SER A 20 6.18 -21.66 -7.83
N ASP A 21 4.98 -21.12 -7.58
CA ASP A 21 3.99 -20.82 -8.62
C ASP A 21 4.23 -19.44 -9.29
N GLY A 22 5.31 -18.75 -8.94
CA GLY A 22 5.66 -17.45 -9.49
C GLY A 22 5.08 -16.25 -8.77
N ARG A 23 4.23 -16.49 -7.76
CA ARG A 23 3.59 -15.44 -6.94
C ARG A 23 4.64 -14.70 -6.10
N LEU A 24 4.56 -13.38 -6.07
CA LEU A 24 5.34 -12.57 -5.15
C LEU A 24 4.56 -12.37 -3.86
N VAL A 25 5.19 -12.70 -2.74
CA VAL A 25 4.56 -12.65 -1.42
C VAL A 25 5.34 -11.69 -0.54
N VAL A 26 4.63 -10.74 0.07
CA VAL A 26 5.19 -9.79 1.03
C VAL A 26 4.57 -10.06 2.38
N VAL A 27 5.43 -10.18 3.38
CA VAL A 27 4.97 -10.33 4.77
C VAL A 27 5.63 -9.25 5.61
N ASP A 28 4.81 -8.50 6.33
CA ASP A 28 5.25 -7.49 7.27
C ASP A 28 5.08 -8.05 8.68
N LEU A 29 6.12 -7.98 9.50
CA LEU A 29 6.10 -8.48 10.86
C LEU A 29 5.61 -7.38 11.80
N LYS A 30 4.66 -7.70 12.67
CA LYS A 30 4.12 -6.75 13.65
C LYS A 30 4.21 -7.31 15.06
N THR A 31 4.75 -6.49 15.97
CA THR A 31 4.89 -6.86 17.39
C THR A 31 3.66 -6.53 18.21
N GLY A 32 2.84 -5.59 17.76
CA GLY A 32 1.61 -5.19 18.41
C GLY A 32 0.41 -6.01 17.97
N SER A 33 -0.74 -5.72 18.55
CA SER A 33 -2.00 -6.30 18.09
C SER A 33 -2.40 -5.67 16.75
N VAL A 34 -2.96 -6.50 15.86
CA VAL A 34 -3.42 -6.08 14.55
C VAL A 34 -4.91 -6.41 14.44
N ASP A 35 -5.70 -5.42 14.07
CA ASP A 35 -7.11 -5.61 13.77
C ASP A 35 -7.24 -6.20 12.36
N GLU A 36 -7.85 -7.38 12.25
CA GLU A 36 -8.07 -8.03 10.96
C GLU A 36 -8.82 -7.13 9.97
N ALA A 37 -9.79 -6.36 10.46
CA ALA A 37 -10.58 -5.47 9.60
C ALA A 37 -9.71 -4.42 8.90
N SER A 38 -8.56 -4.04 9.50
CA SER A 38 -7.67 -3.05 8.90
C SER A 38 -6.95 -3.55 7.65
N THR A 39 -6.94 -4.87 7.42
CA THR A 39 -6.30 -5.49 6.25
C THR A 39 -7.31 -5.95 5.20
N ARG A 40 -8.60 -5.63 5.36
CA ARG A 40 -9.64 -6.11 4.46
C ARG A 40 -10.47 -4.96 3.89
N CYS A 41 -10.71 -5.03 2.59
CA CYS A 41 -11.68 -4.18 1.91
C CYS A 41 -12.86 -5.03 1.48
N LYS A 42 -14.08 -4.50 1.63
CA LYS A 42 -15.29 -5.24 1.24
C LYS A 42 -15.43 -5.33 -0.27
N SER A 43 -15.34 -4.20 -0.97
CA SER A 43 -15.55 -4.17 -2.41
C SER A 43 -14.89 -3.00 -3.12
N ASP A 44 -14.50 -1.95 -2.41
CA ASP A 44 -14.06 -0.69 -3.01
C ASP A 44 -12.66 -0.34 -2.54
N TRP A 45 -11.75 -0.09 -3.48
CA TRP A 45 -10.39 0.33 -3.19
C TRP A 45 -10.35 1.65 -2.41
N ALA A 46 -11.32 2.54 -2.60
CA ALA A 46 -11.40 3.80 -1.88
C ALA A 46 -11.50 3.63 -0.36
N GLU A 47 -11.90 2.45 0.13
CA GLU A 47 -11.91 2.15 1.57
C GLU A 47 -10.52 2.30 2.19
N LEU A 48 -9.45 2.12 1.41
CA LEU A 48 -8.07 2.24 1.91
C LEU A 48 -7.68 3.68 2.24
N GLN A 49 -8.50 4.66 1.87
CA GLN A 49 -8.28 6.05 2.25
C GLN A 49 -8.69 6.33 3.71
N LYS A 50 -9.42 5.41 4.33
CA LYS A 50 -9.85 5.57 5.73
C LYS A 50 -8.69 5.28 6.68
N PRO A 51 -8.54 6.07 7.77
CA PRO A 51 -7.48 5.80 8.77
C PRO A 51 -7.55 4.39 9.37
N SER A 52 -8.75 3.84 9.52
CA SER A 52 -8.93 2.48 10.06
C SER A 52 -8.37 1.40 9.14
N LYS A 53 -8.07 1.73 7.87
CA LYS A 53 -7.53 0.82 6.87
C LYS A 53 -6.05 1.08 6.58
N SER A 54 -5.33 1.77 7.47
CA SER A 54 -3.93 2.14 7.25
C SER A 54 -3.03 0.92 7.00
N LYS A 55 -3.30 -0.21 7.64
CA LYS A 55 -2.52 -1.43 7.43
C LYS A 55 -2.71 -1.97 6.02
N GLY A 56 -3.95 -2.03 5.54
CA GLY A 56 -4.24 -2.44 4.17
C GLY A 56 -3.61 -1.49 3.15
N PHE A 57 -3.65 -0.19 3.40
CA PHE A 57 -2.99 0.79 2.56
C PHE A 57 -1.48 0.52 2.47
N GLN A 58 -0.83 0.28 3.60
CA GLN A 58 0.61 -0.02 3.66
C GLN A 58 0.94 -1.28 2.86
N LEU A 59 0.16 -2.34 3.05
CA LEU A 59 0.37 -3.61 2.34
C LEU A 59 0.21 -3.44 0.83
N MET A 60 -0.83 -2.75 0.40
CA MET A 60 -1.06 -2.53 -1.03
C MET A 60 0.01 -1.63 -1.65
N THR A 61 0.54 -0.69 -0.90
CA THR A 61 1.67 0.12 -1.36
C THR A 61 2.89 -0.76 -1.61
N TYR A 62 3.18 -1.72 -0.74
CA TYR A 62 4.26 -2.69 -0.96
C TYR A 62 4.02 -3.51 -2.24
N ALA A 63 2.80 -4.02 -2.42
CA ALA A 63 2.46 -4.79 -3.61
C ALA A 63 2.66 -3.97 -4.88
N TRP A 64 2.20 -2.72 -4.87
CA TRP A 64 2.36 -1.81 -6.00
C TRP A 64 3.83 -1.55 -6.31
N MET A 65 4.65 -1.29 -5.29
CA MET A 65 6.09 -1.08 -5.46
C MET A 65 6.77 -2.32 -6.07
N LEU A 66 6.40 -3.50 -5.61
CA LEU A 66 6.92 -4.75 -6.17
C LEU A 66 6.50 -4.94 -7.62
N GLY A 67 5.28 -4.57 -7.94
CA GLY A 67 4.80 -4.62 -9.31
C GLY A 67 5.59 -3.71 -10.25
N GLN A 68 6.07 -2.56 -9.77
CA GLN A 68 6.94 -1.67 -10.53
C GLN A 68 8.34 -2.26 -10.69
N ARG A 69 8.87 -2.89 -9.64
CA ARG A 69 10.22 -3.46 -9.65
C ARG A 69 10.30 -4.75 -10.47
N TYR A 70 9.24 -5.55 -10.47
CA TYR A 70 9.19 -6.84 -11.16
C TYR A 70 8.05 -6.82 -12.19
N PRO A 71 8.26 -6.19 -13.36
CA PRO A 71 7.17 -5.99 -14.32
C PRO A 71 6.59 -7.27 -14.91
N ASP A 72 7.33 -8.38 -14.86
CA ASP A 72 6.90 -9.68 -15.35
C ASP A 72 6.08 -10.48 -14.34
N ALA A 73 6.06 -10.08 -13.08
CA ALA A 73 5.25 -10.75 -12.07
C ALA A 73 3.76 -10.49 -12.32
N ARG A 74 2.94 -11.52 -12.15
CA ARG A 74 1.51 -11.47 -12.47
C ARG A 74 0.61 -11.56 -11.26
N GLU A 75 1.07 -12.21 -10.19
CA GLU A 75 0.28 -12.45 -9.00
C GLU A 75 1.02 -12.03 -7.75
N PHE A 76 0.29 -11.47 -6.79
CA PHE A 76 0.85 -10.87 -5.59
C PHE A 76 -0.01 -11.25 -4.39
N GLN A 77 0.64 -11.42 -3.25
CA GLN A 77 -0.06 -11.64 -1.99
C GLN A 77 0.68 -10.90 -0.89
N VAL A 78 -0.03 -10.13 -0.09
CA VAL A 78 0.57 -9.28 0.93
C VAL A 78 -0.14 -9.47 2.26
N GLY A 79 0.62 -9.56 3.34
CA GLY A 79 0.01 -9.81 4.63
C GLY A 79 0.88 -9.39 5.80
N ILE A 80 0.30 -9.51 6.99
CA ILE A 80 0.93 -9.21 8.26
C ILE A 80 1.09 -10.50 9.07
N ALA A 81 2.30 -10.77 9.54
CA ALA A 81 2.57 -11.87 10.44
C ALA A 81 2.65 -11.32 11.86
N PRO A 82 1.72 -11.70 12.77
CA PRO A 82 1.79 -11.29 14.16
C PRO A 82 2.96 -11.99 14.86
N MET A 83 3.85 -11.21 15.47
CA MET A 83 5.01 -11.77 16.16
C MET A 83 4.70 -12.23 17.59
N ARG A 84 3.63 -11.69 18.19
CA ARG A 84 3.24 -12.03 19.56
C ARG A 84 2.80 -13.49 19.72
N ARG A 85 2.27 -14.06 18.65
CA ARG A 85 1.75 -15.43 18.60
C ARG A 85 2.29 -16.09 17.34
N PRO A 86 3.47 -16.73 17.43
CA PRO A 86 4.14 -17.28 16.24
C PRO A 86 3.33 -18.30 15.46
N HIS A 87 2.32 -18.90 16.11
CA HIS A 87 1.46 -19.90 15.47
C HIS A 87 0.19 -19.30 14.85
N ASP A 88 -0.03 -17.99 15.05
CA ASP A 88 -1.17 -17.35 14.41
C ASP A 88 -0.96 -17.26 12.91
N PRO A 89 -2.03 -17.43 12.13
CA PRO A 89 -1.92 -17.32 10.67
C PRO A 89 -1.58 -15.90 10.23
N VAL A 90 -0.95 -15.79 9.08
CA VAL A 90 -0.72 -14.50 8.43
C VAL A 90 -2.06 -13.86 8.09
N LEU A 91 -2.21 -12.59 8.40
CA LEU A 91 -3.39 -11.82 8.04
C LEU A 91 -3.19 -11.25 6.64
N TRP A 92 -3.71 -11.94 5.64
CA TRP A 92 -3.57 -11.53 4.25
C TRP A 92 -4.51 -10.36 3.94
N PHE A 93 -3.98 -9.38 3.21
CA PHE A 93 -4.85 -8.35 2.63
C PHE A 93 -5.84 -9.00 1.69
N SER A 94 -7.08 -8.54 1.73
CA SER A 94 -8.12 -9.02 0.83
C SER A 94 -9.03 -7.89 0.37
N ILE A 95 -9.57 -8.04 -0.83
CA ILE A 95 -10.63 -7.18 -1.36
C ILE A 95 -11.67 -8.08 -2.00
N ALA A 96 -12.94 -7.85 -1.68
CA ALA A 96 -14.05 -8.70 -2.13
C ALA A 96 -13.75 -10.18 -1.83
N LYS A 97 -13.20 -10.47 -0.67
CA LYS A 97 -12.81 -11.80 -0.19
C LYS A 97 -11.71 -12.49 -1.02
N ARG A 98 -11.00 -11.74 -1.87
CA ARG A 98 -9.87 -12.28 -2.64
C ARG A 98 -8.57 -11.78 -2.03
N SER A 99 -7.65 -12.67 -1.72
CA SER A 99 -6.30 -12.34 -1.22
C SER A 99 -5.23 -12.49 -2.29
N LEU A 100 -5.50 -13.25 -3.35
CA LEU A 100 -4.58 -13.34 -4.48
C LEU A 100 -4.86 -12.16 -5.41
N LEU A 101 -3.86 -11.29 -5.53
CA LEU A 101 -3.97 -10.05 -6.29
C LEU A 101 -3.33 -10.18 -7.65
N THR A 102 -3.86 -9.45 -8.62
CA THR A 102 -3.35 -9.44 -10.01
C THR A 102 -2.85 -8.05 -10.36
N ARG A 103 -2.29 -7.92 -11.56
CA ARG A 103 -1.90 -6.61 -12.09
C ARG A 103 -3.07 -5.65 -12.18
N ALA A 104 -4.26 -6.15 -12.50
CA ALA A 104 -5.46 -5.33 -12.54
C ALA A 104 -5.75 -4.72 -11.17
N ASP A 105 -5.53 -5.48 -10.09
CA ASP A 105 -5.69 -4.98 -8.73
C ASP A 105 -4.69 -3.87 -8.42
N LEU A 106 -3.42 -4.03 -8.81
CA LEU A 106 -2.42 -2.99 -8.61
C LEU A 106 -2.75 -1.72 -9.39
N ASN A 107 -3.23 -1.86 -10.61
CA ASN A 107 -3.63 -0.72 -11.44
C ASN A 107 -4.84 0.00 -10.85
N ALA A 108 -5.80 -0.73 -10.32
CA ALA A 108 -6.97 -0.15 -9.66
C ALA A 108 -6.56 0.62 -8.39
N PHE A 109 -5.69 0.04 -7.58
CA PHE A 109 -5.16 0.71 -6.39
C PHE A 109 -4.42 2.00 -6.77
N GLU A 110 -3.60 1.96 -7.80
CA GLU A 110 -2.90 3.15 -8.29
C GLU A 110 -3.88 4.24 -8.69
N ALA A 111 -4.88 3.90 -9.51
CA ALA A 111 -5.82 4.87 -10.06
C ALA A 111 -6.77 5.44 -9.00
N GLU A 112 -7.24 4.61 -8.09
CA GLU A 112 -8.30 4.99 -7.14
C GLU A 112 -7.78 5.46 -5.80
N VAL A 113 -6.54 5.13 -5.43
CA VAL A 113 -5.98 5.47 -4.12
C VAL A 113 -4.71 6.30 -4.23
N LEU A 114 -3.69 5.80 -4.93
CA LEU A 114 -2.39 6.48 -4.97
C LEU A 114 -2.44 7.77 -5.76
N ARG A 115 -3.08 7.80 -6.92
CA ARG A 115 -3.12 9.01 -7.75
C ARG A 115 -3.88 10.16 -7.08
N PRO A 116 -5.07 9.94 -6.52
CA PRO A 116 -5.74 11.01 -5.77
C PRO A 116 -4.91 11.52 -4.58
N LEU A 117 -4.23 10.60 -3.87
CA LEU A 117 -3.38 10.98 -2.74
C LEU A 117 -2.18 11.82 -3.22
N ALA A 118 -1.51 11.40 -4.29
CA ALA A 118 -0.37 12.14 -4.84
C ALA A 118 -0.80 13.54 -5.31
N ASN A 119 -1.96 13.65 -5.95
CA ASN A 119 -2.51 14.94 -6.37
C ASN A 119 -2.78 15.85 -5.18
N SER A 120 -3.35 15.30 -4.11
CA SER A 120 -3.63 16.07 -2.89
C SER A 120 -2.35 16.57 -2.23
N ILE A 121 -1.31 15.73 -2.18
CA ILE A 121 0.00 16.13 -1.63
C ILE A 121 0.62 17.23 -2.50
N ALA A 122 0.57 17.10 -3.82
CA ALA A 122 1.12 18.10 -4.72
C ALA A 122 0.42 19.44 -4.56
N GLU A 123 -0.90 19.45 -4.47
CA GLU A 123 -1.70 20.66 -4.22
C GLU A 123 -1.34 21.30 -2.88
N PHE A 124 -1.18 20.51 -1.83
CA PHE A 124 -0.80 20.99 -0.50
C PHE A 124 0.55 21.71 -0.56
N PHE A 125 1.56 21.11 -1.21
CA PHE A 125 2.88 21.73 -1.32
C PHE A 125 2.85 23.00 -2.16
N GLN A 126 2.06 23.05 -3.23
CA GLN A 126 1.89 24.26 -4.02
C GLN A 126 1.25 25.39 -3.20
N GLY A 127 0.21 25.06 -2.44
CA GLY A 127 -0.44 26.00 -1.55
C GLY A 127 0.52 26.57 -0.50
N ASN A 128 1.33 25.71 0.11
CA ASN A 128 2.33 26.15 1.09
C ASN A 128 3.41 27.03 0.47
N SER A 129 3.88 26.70 -0.74
CA SER A 129 4.85 27.52 -1.45
C SER A 129 4.29 28.90 -1.74
N THR A 130 3.03 28.98 -2.17
CA THR A 130 2.36 30.26 -2.44
C THR A 130 2.24 31.09 -1.18
N LEU A 131 1.84 30.48 -0.05
CA LEU A 131 1.73 31.17 1.24
C LEU A 131 3.09 31.65 1.73
N SER A 132 4.14 30.86 1.60
CA SER A 132 5.50 31.24 1.98
C SER A 132 5.99 32.43 1.16
N SER A 133 5.72 32.44 -0.15
CA SER A 133 6.09 33.55 -1.02
C SER A 133 5.38 34.84 -0.65
N ALA A 134 4.08 34.76 -0.33
CA ALA A 134 3.31 35.90 0.10
C ALA A 134 3.84 36.47 1.43
N SER A 135 4.17 35.60 2.39
CA SER A 135 4.75 36.02 3.68
C SER A 135 6.11 36.69 3.50
N ALA A 136 6.91 36.21 2.57
CA ALA A 136 8.25 36.75 2.33
C ALA A 136 8.23 38.14 1.71
N GLN A 137 7.11 38.54 1.09
CA GLN A 137 6.94 39.86 0.47
C GLN A 137 6.47 40.95 1.46
N GLU A 138 6.02 40.55 2.63
CA GLU A 138 5.61 41.49 3.68
C GLU A 138 6.82 41.95 4.52
#